data_fccf668819d076fd5dc2acf961441d0d
#
_entry.id   fccf668819d076fd5dc2acf961441d0d
#
_cell.length_a   1.000
_cell.length_b   1.000
_cell.length_c   1.000
_cell.angle_alpha   90.00
_cell.angle_beta   90.00
_cell.angle_gamma   90.00
#
_symmetry.space_group_name_H-M   'P 1'
#
loop_
_entity.id
_entity.type
_entity.pdbx_description
1 polymer ?
#
loop_
_entity_poly.entity_id
_entity_poly.type
_entity_poly.pdbx_seq_one_letter_code
_entity_poly.pdbx_strand_id
1 'polypeptide(L)' 'VSDNMPADPITELAAGAAQLHEAYEAFVAAGFTEGQAMQIVCAVITSAQNSAS' A
#
# COMPACT_ATOMS: atom_id res chain seq x y z
N VAL A 1 12.98 22.63 13.06
CA VAL A 1 13.17 22.66 11.63
C VAL A 1 12.36 21.55 10.99
N SER A 2 11.74 21.89 9.90
CA SER A 2 10.82 20.93 9.30
C SER A 2 11.51 19.69 8.78
N ASP A 3 12.76 19.77 8.40
CA ASP A 3 13.45 18.61 7.87
C ASP A 3 13.75 17.57 8.94
N ASN A 4 13.64 17.93 10.20
CA ASN A 4 13.78 16.96 11.27
C ASN A 4 12.47 16.36 11.70
N MET A 5 11.37 16.84 11.15
CA MET A 5 10.08 16.33 11.53
C MET A 5 9.80 15.04 10.81
N PRO A 6 9.04 14.15 11.42
CA PRO A 6 8.59 12.97 10.71
C PRO A 6 7.78 13.42 9.49
N ALA A 7 7.73 12.56 8.51
CA ALA A 7 6.93 12.83 7.34
C ALA A 7 5.52 13.14 7.78
N ASP A 8 4.93 14.14 7.16
CA ASP A 8 3.58 14.45 7.54
C ASP A 8 2.64 13.32 7.09
N PRO A 9 1.53 13.12 7.80
CA PRO A 9 0.67 11.95 7.53
C PRO A 9 0.17 11.87 6.11
N ILE A 10 -0.07 13.02 5.47
CA ILE A 10 -0.53 13.01 4.09
C ILE A 10 0.55 12.50 3.17
N THR A 11 1.79 12.90 3.40
CA THR A 11 2.91 12.43 2.58
C THR A 11 3.12 10.92 2.76
N GLU A 12 3.02 10.45 3.99
CA GLU A 12 3.16 9.02 4.24
C GLU A 12 2.04 8.22 3.62
N LEU A 13 0.84 8.76 3.66
CA LEU A 13 -0.29 8.11 3.06
C LEU A 13 -0.12 8.02 1.56
N ALA A 14 0.34 9.10 0.94
CA ALA A 14 0.57 9.11 -0.50
C ALA A 14 1.64 8.11 -0.90
N ALA A 15 2.72 8.01 -0.13
CA ALA A 15 3.78 7.05 -0.41
C ALA A 15 3.27 5.63 -0.28
N GLY A 16 2.48 5.37 0.75
CA GLY A 16 1.88 4.05 0.93
C GLY A 16 0.93 3.69 -0.19
N ALA A 17 0.13 4.66 -0.63
CA ALA A 17 -0.80 4.43 -1.72
C ALA A 17 -0.04 4.12 -3.02
N ALA A 18 1.05 4.82 -3.26
CA ALA A 18 1.86 4.55 -4.45
C ALA A 18 2.44 3.15 -4.43
N GLN A 19 2.91 2.70 -3.27
CA GLN A 19 3.43 1.35 -3.14
C GLN A 19 2.35 0.30 -3.36
N LEU A 20 1.17 0.55 -2.83
CA LEU A 20 0.06 -0.39 -3.02
C LEU A 20 -0.36 -0.44 -4.47
N HIS A 21 -0.35 0.69 -5.15
CA HIS A 21 -0.69 0.72 -6.56
C HIS A 21 0.34 -0.07 -7.38
N GLU A 22 1.61 0.08 -7.07
CA GLU A 22 2.65 -0.67 -7.75
C GLU A 22 2.49 -2.16 -7.50
N ALA A 23 2.16 -2.55 -6.28
CA ALA A 23 1.92 -3.95 -5.98
C ALA A 23 0.74 -4.48 -6.77
N TYR A 24 -0.34 -3.70 -6.85
CA TYR A 24 -1.50 -4.08 -7.62
C TYR A 24 -1.13 -4.33 -9.07
N GLU A 25 -0.38 -3.39 -9.65
CA GLU A 25 0.01 -3.53 -11.05
C GLU A 25 0.93 -4.72 -11.28
N ALA A 26 1.80 -4.99 -10.32
CA ALA A 26 2.68 -6.14 -10.41
C ALA A 26 1.89 -7.44 -10.41
N PHE A 27 0.84 -7.52 -9.59
CA PHE A 27 0.01 -8.72 -9.57
C PHE A 27 -0.74 -8.89 -10.88
N VAL A 28 -1.27 -7.81 -11.42
CA VAL A 28 -1.94 -7.89 -12.70
C VAL A 28 -0.97 -8.32 -13.80
N ALA A 29 0.24 -7.77 -13.78
CA ALA A 29 1.25 -8.15 -14.76
C ALA A 29 1.66 -9.61 -14.61
N ALA A 30 1.59 -10.15 -13.40
CA ALA A 30 1.92 -11.55 -13.16
C ALA A 30 0.83 -12.51 -13.58
N GLY A 31 -0.35 -12.01 -13.94
CA GLY A 31 -1.41 -12.84 -14.46
C GLY A 31 -2.66 -12.90 -13.60
N PHE A 32 -2.67 -12.20 -12.45
CA PHE A 32 -3.89 -12.15 -11.66
C PHE A 32 -4.89 -11.21 -12.32
N THR A 33 -6.17 -11.52 -12.16
CA THR A 33 -7.19 -10.58 -12.62
C THR A 33 -7.19 -9.35 -11.75
N GLU A 34 -7.84 -8.30 -12.22
CA GLU A 34 -7.92 -7.07 -11.44
C GLU A 34 -8.61 -7.31 -10.11
N GLY A 35 -9.67 -8.09 -10.11
CA GLY A 35 -10.37 -8.41 -8.86
C GLY A 35 -9.49 -9.19 -7.90
N GLN A 36 -8.74 -10.16 -8.41
CA GLN A 36 -7.83 -10.94 -7.57
C GLN A 36 -6.71 -10.05 -7.02
N ALA A 37 -6.16 -9.20 -7.88
CA ALA A 37 -5.09 -8.30 -7.43
C ALA A 37 -5.59 -7.37 -6.33
N MET A 38 -6.81 -6.87 -6.48
CA MET A 38 -7.38 -5.99 -5.48
C MET A 38 -7.60 -6.74 -4.16
N GLN A 39 -8.05 -7.98 -4.23
CA GLN A 39 -8.22 -8.78 -3.01
C GLN A 39 -6.90 -9.00 -2.30
N ILE A 40 -5.83 -9.25 -3.05
CA ILE A 40 -4.52 -9.45 -2.46
C ILE A 40 -4.06 -8.16 -1.78
N VAL A 41 -4.22 -7.03 -2.45
CA VAL A 41 -3.82 -5.75 -1.87
C VAL A 41 -4.60 -5.47 -0.60
N CYS A 42 -5.90 -5.73 -0.60
CA CYS A 42 -6.71 -5.54 0.60
C CYS A 42 -6.27 -6.44 1.72
N ALA A 43 -5.89 -7.67 1.41
CA ALA A 43 -5.42 -8.60 2.43
C ALA A 43 -4.11 -8.11 3.05
N VAL A 44 -3.23 -7.54 2.24
CA VAL A 44 -1.98 -6.98 2.76
C VAL A 44 -2.26 -5.83 3.70
N ILE A 45 -3.17 -4.94 3.33
CA ILE A 45 -3.53 -3.81 4.18
C ILE A 45 -4.11 -4.30 5.50
N THR A 46 -5.02 -5.24 5.44
CA THR A 46 -5.66 -5.77 6.64
C THR A 46 -4.63 -6.44 7.55
N SER A 47 -3.73 -7.19 6.96
CA SER A 47 -2.69 -7.87 7.72
C SER A 47 -1.77 -6.87 8.41
N ALA A 48 -1.41 -5.80 7.72
CA ALA A 48 -0.57 -4.78 8.30
C ALA A 48 -1.26 -4.10 9.47
N GLN A 49 -2.54 -3.84 9.35
CA GLN A 49 -3.29 -3.22 10.43
C GLN A 49 -3.39 -4.14 11.63
N ASN A 50 -3.61 -5.41 11.39
CA ASN A 50 -3.68 -6.37 12.48
C ASN A 50 -2.33 -6.53 13.17
N SER A 51 -1.26 -6.45 12.42
CA SER A 51 0.07 -6.57 13.02
C SER A 51 0.40 -5.38 13.89
N ALA A 52 -0.18 -4.24 13.60
CA ALA A 52 0.11 -3.02 14.34
C ALA A 52 -0.62 -2.96 15.68
N SER A 53 -1.62 -3.77 15.90
CA SER A 53 -2.41 -3.68 17.13
C SER A 53 -1.90 -4.54 18.28
#